data_794073edb44a17bdf9cdd3192398ddab
#
_entry.id   794073edb44a17bdf9cdd3192398ddab
#
_cell.length_a   1.000
_cell.length_b   1.000
_cell.length_c   1.000
_cell.angle_alpha   90.00
_cell.angle_beta   90.00
_cell.angle_gamma   90.00
#
_symmetry.space_group_name_H-M   'P 1'
#
loop_
_entity.id
_entity.type
_entity.pdbx_description
1 polymer ?
#
loop_
_entity_poly.entity_id
_entity_poly.type
_entity_poly.pdbx_seq_one_letter_code
_entity_poly.pdbx_strand_id
1 'polypeptide(L)'
;MDAFTQYLTQKGEYDPHGENRFKPGICNRLDRGTEGLVIAAKNYAALRDMNEIIRTDLLKKEYYTITVGIPQSGRFTAWWEHDEKNNKVSIHAHQSQDERRKQIITDVDVLRTAGPFALCKIGLVTGRTHQIRAHLAYLGKPVLGDIKYGNRKMNERTGTKTQALCAVRISFLDVPEENTLHYLSGKVIKLKDPQILQQFDALDKSKEA
;
A
#
# COMPACT_ATOMS: atom_id res chain seq x y z
N MET A 1 -15.55 -1.72 -19.33
CA MET A 1 -14.46 -0.73 -19.40
C MET A 1 -14.09 -0.44 -17.95
N ASP A 2 -12.81 -0.46 -17.58
CA ASP A 2 -12.42 -0.13 -16.22
C ASP A 2 -12.51 1.39 -15.95
N ALA A 3 -12.60 1.78 -14.69
CA ALA A 3 -12.81 3.17 -14.28
C ALA A 3 -11.74 4.13 -14.84
N PHE A 4 -10.50 3.66 -14.99
CA PHE A 4 -9.41 4.48 -15.51
C PHE A 4 -9.58 4.77 -17.02
N THR A 5 -9.88 3.76 -17.82
CA THR A 5 -10.12 3.98 -19.27
C THR A 5 -11.37 4.83 -19.50
N GLN A 6 -12.41 4.64 -18.70
CA GLN A 6 -13.60 5.49 -18.77
C GLN A 6 -13.28 6.96 -18.46
N TYR A 7 -12.50 7.22 -17.43
CA TYR A 7 -12.04 8.57 -17.08
C TYR A 7 -11.25 9.22 -18.22
N LEU A 8 -10.30 8.49 -18.84
CA LEU A 8 -9.51 9.00 -19.96
C LEU A 8 -10.36 9.25 -21.21
N THR A 9 -11.34 8.38 -21.50
CA THR A 9 -12.29 8.57 -22.60
C THR A 9 -13.11 9.85 -22.40
N GLN A 10 -13.63 10.08 -21.20
CA GLN A 10 -14.36 11.32 -20.86
C GLN A 10 -13.50 12.58 -21.01
N LYS A 11 -12.20 12.46 -20.76
CA LYS A 11 -11.22 13.54 -20.93
C LYS A 11 -10.75 13.75 -22.39
N GLY A 12 -11.16 12.89 -23.33
CA GLY A 12 -10.66 12.90 -24.69
C GLY A 12 -9.20 12.44 -24.84
N GLU A 13 -8.64 11.80 -23.82
CA GLU A 13 -7.24 11.34 -23.79
C GLU A 13 -7.09 9.86 -24.21
N TYR A 14 -8.19 9.15 -24.42
CA TYR A 14 -8.24 7.78 -24.90
C TYR A 14 -9.49 7.54 -25.72
N ASP A 15 -9.31 7.00 -26.93
CA ASP A 15 -10.40 6.52 -27.79
C ASP A 15 -10.36 4.99 -27.84
N PRO A 16 -11.37 4.29 -27.31
CA PRO A 16 -11.44 2.83 -27.34
C PRO A 16 -11.64 2.25 -28.75
N HIS A 17 -12.07 3.08 -29.73
CA HIS A 17 -12.30 2.70 -31.13
C HIS A 17 -11.22 3.26 -32.07
N GLY A 18 -10.26 4.01 -31.54
CA GLY A 18 -9.17 4.62 -32.31
C GLY A 18 -8.14 3.59 -32.80
N GLU A 19 -7.28 4.04 -33.72
CA GLU A 19 -6.22 3.21 -34.29
C GLU A 19 -5.14 2.80 -33.24
N ASN A 20 -5.00 3.56 -32.16
CA ASN A 20 -4.06 3.24 -31.09
C ASN A 20 -4.57 2.05 -30.25
N ARG A 21 -3.98 0.88 -30.46
CA ARG A 21 -4.34 -0.36 -29.77
C ARG A 21 -3.85 -0.47 -28.32
N PHE A 22 -3.07 0.50 -27.83
CA PHE A 22 -2.61 0.46 -26.45
C PHE A 22 -3.78 0.78 -25.51
N LYS A 23 -4.13 -0.16 -24.65
CA LYS A 23 -5.09 0.07 -23.57
C LYS A 23 -4.36 0.66 -22.34
N PRO A 24 -4.73 1.87 -21.87
CA PRO A 24 -4.20 2.44 -20.64
C PRO A 24 -4.29 1.46 -19.46
N GLY A 25 -3.26 1.38 -18.66
CA GLY A 25 -3.13 0.34 -17.64
C GLY A 25 -2.55 0.83 -16.32
N ILE A 26 -2.81 0.04 -15.27
CA ILE A 26 -2.34 0.31 -13.91
C ILE A 26 -0.95 -0.28 -13.74
N CYS A 27 0.02 0.52 -13.23
CA CYS A 27 1.41 0.11 -13.03
C CYS A 27 1.65 -0.54 -11.65
N ASN A 28 0.81 -0.24 -10.65
CA ASN A 28 0.86 -0.86 -9.33
C ASN A 28 -0.54 -1.24 -8.87
N ARG A 29 -0.61 -2.08 -7.85
CA ARG A 29 -1.90 -2.50 -7.28
C ARG A 29 -1.96 -2.17 -5.79
N LEU A 30 -3.17 -1.96 -5.31
CA LEU A 30 -3.53 -1.96 -3.90
C LEU A 30 -4.34 -3.23 -3.59
N ASP A 31 -4.30 -3.68 -2.35
CA ASP A 31 -5.16 -4.76 -1.89
C ASP A 31 -6.62 -4.30 -1.91
N ARG A 32 -7.55 -5.23 -2.09
CA ARG A 32 -8.99 -4.93 -2.00
C ARG A 32 -9.30 -4.32 -0.64
N GLY A 33 -9.90 -3.13 -0.63
CA GLY A 33 -10.19 -2.36 0.58
C GLY A 33 -9.05 -1.48 1.09
N THR A 34 -7.88 -1.45 0.42
CA THR A 34 -6.84 -0.43 0.64
C THR A 34 -7.14 0.77 -0.24
N GLU A 35 -7.05 1.96 0.33
CA GLU A 35 -7.27 3.23 -0.36
C GLU A 35 -5.94 3.89 -0.75
N GLY A 36 -6.02 4.97 -1.55
CA GLY A 36 -4.90 5.86 -1.80
C GLY A 36 -4.37 5.88 -3.22
N LEU A 37 -3.09 6.27 -3.35
CA LEU A 37 -2.44 6.56 -4.61
C LEU A 37 -2.20 5.31 -5.45
N VAL A 38 -2.61 5.38 -6.72
CA VAL A 38 -2.36 4.37 -7.76
C VAL A 38 -1.70 5.05 -8.94
N ILE A 39 -0.70 4.40 -9.53
CA ILE A 39 -0.02 4.86 -10.74
C ILE A 39 -0.63 4.14 -11.94
N ALA A 40 -0.95 4.90 -12.98
CA ALA A 40 -1.44 4.35 -14.23
C ALA A 40 -0.73 5.00 -15.42
N ALA A 41 -0.50 4.24 -16.47
CA ALA A 41 0.15 4.68 -17.69
C ALA A 41 -0.87 4.89 -18.82
N LYS A 42 -0.74 5.99 -19.57
CA LYS A 42 -1.60 6.34 -20.70
C LYS A 42 -1.11 5.78 -22.03
N ASN A 43 0.16 5.36 -22.11
CA ASN A 43 0.77 4.78 -23.31
C ASN A 43 1.79 3.70 -22.96
N TYR A 44 2.21 2.94 -23.96
CA TYR A 44 3.10 1.79 -23.80
C TYR A 44 4.48 2.16 -23.25
N ALA A 45 5.06 3.26 -23.74
CA ALA A 45 6.38 3.70 -23.26
C ALA A 45 6.34 4.03 -21.77
N ALA A 46 5.35 4.78 -21.33
CA ALA A 46 5.16 5.10 -19.91
C ALA A 46 4.91 3.85 -19.05
N LEU A 47 4.17 2.85 -19.57
CA LEU A 47 3.95 1.58 -18.84
C LEU A 47 5.24 0.80 -18.68
N ARG A 48 6.01 0.63 -19.76
CA ARG A 48 7.29 -0.07 -19.76
C ARG A 48 8.26 0.59 -18.77
N ASP A 49 8.43 1.90 -18.90
CA ASP A 49 9.42 2.67 -18.16
C ASP A 49 9.03 2.80 -16.67
N MET A 50 7.73 2.90 -16.35
CA MET A 50 7.25 2.85 -14.97
C MET A 50 7.46 1.48 -14.33
N ASN A 51 7.26 0.39 -15.07
CA ASN A 51 7.53 -0.95 -14.57
C ASN A 51 9.04 -1.13 -14.29
N GLU A 52 9.91 -0.53 -15.11
CA GLU A 52 11.36 -0.50 -14.85
C GLU A 52 11.69 0.24 -13.54
N ILE A 53 11.15 1.45 -13.35
CA ILE A 53 11.30 2.24 -12.12
C ILE A 53 10.86 1.44 -10.89
N ILE A 54 9.74 0.71 -10.98
CA ILE A 54 9.24 -0.13 -9.90
C ILE A 54 10.16 -1.34 -9.65
N ARG A 55 10.63 -1.99 -10.71
CA ARG A 55 11.49 -3.18 -10.66
C ARG A 55 12.86 -2.88 -10.07
N THR A 56 13.39 -1.68 -10.31
CA THR A 56 14.70 -1.22 -9.83
C THR A 56 14.63 -0.47 -8.49
N ASP A 57 13.48 -0.55 -7.79
CA ASP A 57 13.25 0.07 -6.48
C ASP A 57 13.45 1.60 -6.45
N LEU A 58 13.33 2.27 -7.60
CA LEU A 58 13.39 3.73 -7.72
C LEU A 58 12.08 4.43 -7.32
N LEU A 59 11.08 3.66 -6.92
CA LEU A 59 9.80 4.14 -6.43
C LEU A 59 9.63 3.77 -4.95
N LYS A 60 9.53 4.77 -4.07
CA LYS A 60 9.22 4.56 -2.66
C LYS A 60 7.76 4.87 -2.40
N LYS A 61 7.12 4.02 -1.60
CA LYS A 61 5.70 4.17 -1.21
C LYS A 61 5.59 4.24 0.30
N GLU A 62 4.82 5.22 0.78
CA GLU A 62 4.46 5.32 2.19
C GLU A 62 2.95 5.17 2.35
N TYR A 63 2.58 4.53 3.44
CA TYR A 63 1.18 4.28 3.81
C TYR A 63 0.90 4.87 5.18
N TYR A 64 -0.35 5.26 5.41
CA TYR A 64 -0.88 5.39 6.77
C TYR A 64 -1.72 4.16 7.08
N THR A 65 -1.66 3.74 8.35
CA THR A 65 -2.49 2.64 8.86
C THR A 65 -2.88 2.90 10.30
N ILE A 66 -4.03 2.37 10.70
CA ILE A 66 -4.44 2.32 12.10
C ILE A 66 -4.24 0.90 12.58
N THR A 67 -3.46 0.72 13.66
CA THR A 67 -3.22 -0.58 14.26
C THR A 67 -4.04 -0.79 15.53
N VAL A 68 -4.40 -2.04 15.81
CA VAL A 68 -4.91 -2.48 17.11
C VAL A 68 -3.71 -2.87 17.97
N GLY A 69 -3.45 -2.10 19.01
CA GLY A 69 -2.20 -2.11 19.79
C GLY A 69 -1.17 -1.15 19.20
N ILE A 70 -0.29 -0.66 20.06
CA ILE A 70 0.74 0.32 19.71
C ILE A 70 2.02 -0.46 19.36
N PRO A 71 2.49 -0.45 18.11
CA PRO A 71 3.78 -1.04 17.74
C PRO A 71 4.93 -0.17 18.24
N GLN A 72 6.13 -0.73 18.27
CA GLN A 72 7.35 0.07 18.37
C GLN A 72 7.63 0.72 17.01
N SER A 73 8.17 1.96 17.03
CA SER A 73 8.74 2.56 15.81
C SER A 73 10.09 1.90 15.50
N GLY A 74 10.35 1.64 14.22
CA GLY A 74 11.61 1.03 13.78
C GLY A 74 11.48 0.24 12.50
N ARG A 75 12.60 -0.40 12.13
CA ARG A 75 12.68 -1.30 10.98
C ARG A 75 12.49 -2.74 11.41
N PHE A 76 11.55 -3.43 10.77
CA PHE A 76 11.25 -4.83 11.04
C PHE A 76 11.55 -5.68 9.82
N THR A 77 12.25 -6.77 10.04
CA THR A 77 12.60 -7.76 9.02
C THR A 77 12.00 -9.11 9.40
N ALA A 78 11.41 -9.77 8.43
CA ALA A 78 10.83 -11.11 8.60
C ALA A 78 10.87 -11.86 7.28
N TRP A 79 10.33 -13.08 7.25
CA TRP A 79 10.26 -13.93 6.08
C TRP A 79 8.81 -14.18 5.70
N TRP A 80 8.47 -13.84 4.47
CA TRP A 80 7.15 -13.89 3.89
C TRP A 80 7.00 -15.15 3.01
N GLU A 81 5.90 -15.86 3.18
CA GLU A 81 5.54 -17.02 2.37
C GLU A 81 4.10 -16.88 1.90
N HIS A 82 3.85 -17.18 0.62
CA HIS A 82 2.53 -17.08 0.00
C HIS A 82 2.02 -18.46 -0.38
N ASP A 83 0.92 -18.86 0.23
CA ASP A 83 0.10 -19.99 -0.21
C ASP A 83 -0.87 -19.48 -1.28
N GLU A 84 -0.52 -19.69 -2.54
CA GLU A 84 -1.30 -19.24 -3.69
C GLU A 84 -2.67 -19.92 -3.75
N LYS A 85 -2.77 -21.21 -3.37
CA LYS A 85 -4.02 -21.99 -3.41
C LYS A 85 -5.07 -21.39 -2.49
N ASN A 86 -4.66 -20.96 -1.30
CA ASN A 86 -5.54 -20.37 -0.29
C ASN A 86 -5.48 -18.84 -0.29
N ASN A 87 -4.68 -18.25 -1.20
CA ASN A 87 -4.39 -16.81 -1.25
C ASN A 87 -4.04 -16.26 0.15
N LYS A 88 -3.26 -17.00 0.93
CA LYS A 88 -2.90 -16.68 2.31
C LYS A 88 -1.41 -16.40 2.42
N VAL A 89 -1.05 -15.35 3.17
CA VAL A 89 0.32 -15.02 3.50
C VAL A 89 0.60 -15.42 4.94
N SER A 90 1.77 -16.03 5.16
CA SER A 90 2.32 -16.34 6.47
C SER A 90 3.66 -15.62 6.65
N ILE A 91 3.93 -15.18 7.87
CA ILE A 91 5.18 -14.50 8.23
C ILE A 91 5.94 -15.37 9.23
N HIS A 92 7.25 -15.47 9.03
CA HIS A 92 8.14 -16.33 9.80
C HIS A 92 9.37 -15.55 10.27
N ALA A 93 9.97 -15.98 11.38
CA ALA A 93 11.19 -15.39 11.91
C ALA A 93 12.44 -15.74 11.06
N HIS A 94 12.43 -16.88 10.38
CA HIS A 94 13.60 -17.43 9.68
C HIS A 94 13.28 -17.82 8.25
N GLN A 95 14.29 -17.82 7.40
CA GLN A 95 14.26 -18.35 6.05
C GLN A 95 13.91 -19.87 6.07
N SER A 96 13.25 -20.36 5.04
CA SER A 96 13.07 -21.78 4.81
C SER A 96 14.28 -22.39 4.08
N GLN A 97 14.56 -23.65 4.30
CA GLN A 97 15.65 -24.37 3.61
C GLN A 97 15.47 -24.46 2.08
N ASP A 98 14.20 -24.45 1.64
CA ASP A 98 13.81 -24.55 0.22
C ASP A 98 13.60 -23.18 -0.45
N GLU A 99 14.04 -22.08 0.19
CA GLU A 99 13.98 -20.70 -0.31
C GLU A 99 12.60 -20.19 -0.72
N ARG A 100 11.52 -20.90 -0.37
CA ARG A 100 10.14 -20.43 -0.65
C ARG A 100 9.82 -19.14 0.08
N ARG A 101 10.46 -18.91 1.23
CA ARG A 101 10.29 -17.69 2.01
C ARG A 101 11.14 -16.57 1.44
N LYS A 102 10.53 -15.42 1.25
CA LYS A 102 11.20 -14.21 0.78
C LYS A 102 11.32 -13.21 1.91
N GLN A 103 12.48 -12.58 2.02
CA GLN A 103 12.67 -11.52 3.01
C GLN A 103 11.73 -10.35 2.75
N ILE A 104 11.17 -9.81 3.80
CA ILE A 104 10.41 -8.56 3.81
C ILE A 104 11.00 -7.59 4.82
N ILE A 105 10.95 -6.31 4.47
CA ILE A 105 11.41 -5.21 5.32
C ILE A 105 10.33 -4.14 5.33
N THR A 106 9.88 -3.77 6.53
CA THR A 106 8.83 -2.77 6.76
C THR A 106 9.31 -1.79 7.81
N ASP A 107 9.31 -0.51 7.47
CA ASP A 107 9.57 0.58 8.40
C ASP A 107 8.25 1.05 9.02
N VAL A 108 8.21 1.19 10.32
CA VAL A 108 7.03 1.60 11.10
C VAL A 108 7.38 2.83 11.92
N ASP A 109 6.65 3.92 11.73
CA ASP A 109 6.72 5.12 12.56
C ASP A 109 5.36 5.35 13.21
N VAL A 110 5.29 5.33 14.54
CA VAL A 110 4.08 5.69 15.29
C VAL A 110 3.94 7.20 15.30
N LEU A 111 2.88 7.72 14.68
CA LEU A 111 2.62 9.15 14.59
C LEU A 111 1.78 9.66 15.75
N ARG A 112 0.73 8.90 16.13
CA ARG A 112 -0.23 9.27 17.17
C ARG A 112 -0.80 8.01 17.81
N THR A 113 -1.30 8.13 19.04
CA THR A 113 -1.97 7.05 19.76
C THR A 113 -3.32 7.52 20.31
N ALA A 114 -4.31 6.62 20.30
CA ALA A 114 -5.65 6.83 20.85
C ALA A 114 -6.14 5.54 21.53
N GLY A 115 -5.95 5.44 22.83
CA GLY A 115 -6.22 4.23 23.60
C GLY A 115 -5.45 3.02 23.11
N PRO A 116 -6.17 1.96 22.69
CA PRO A 116 -5.53 0.77 22.16
C PRO A 116 -5.11 0.90 20.70
N PHE A 117 -5.30 2.05 20.07
CA PHE A 117 -5.02 2.28 18.65
C PHE A 117 -3.78 3.14 18.44
N ALA A 118 -3.08 2.92 17.34
CA ALA A 118 -2.03 3.81 16.87
C ALA A 118 -2.23 4.15 15.39
N LEU A 119 -2.06 5.43 15.04
CA LEU A 119 -1.87 5.87 13.67
C LEU A 119 -0.38 5.73 13.34
N CYS A 120 -0.06 4.92 12.36
CA CYS A 120 1.31 4.65 11.95
C CYS A 120 1.56 5.08 10.51
N LYS A 121 2.77 5.59 10.25
CA LYS A 121 3.32 5.71 8.91
C LYS A 121 4.15 4.45 8.62
N ILE A 122 3.93 3.85 7.47
CA ILE A 122 4.60 2.63 7.04
C ILE A 122 5.39 2.91 5.78
N GLY A 123 6.70 2.65 5.83
CA GLY A 123 7.58 2.62 4.67
C GLY A 123 7.79 1.19 4.18
N LEU A 124 7.61 0.94 2.88
CA LEU A 124 7.91 -0.35 2.28
C LEU A 124 9.29 -0.32 1.62
N VAL A 125 10.24 -1.11 2.15
CA VAL A 125 11.51 -1.42 1.48
C VAL A 125 11.29 -2.55 0.46
N THR A 126 10.43 -3.51 0.78
CA THR A 126 9.96 -4.57 -0.12
C THR A 126 8.45 -4.45 -0.30
N GLY A 127 7.90 -4.92 -1.44
CA GLY A 127 6.48 -4.77 -1.77
C GLY A 127 5.79 -6.09 -2.09
N ARG A 128 5.66 -7.01 -1.11
CA ARG A 128 4.99 -8.30 -1.29
C ARG A 128 3.49 -8.22 -1.04
N THR A 129 2.75 -9.17 -1.60
CA THR A 129 1.28 -9.30 -1.40
C THR A 129 0.94 -9.30 0.09
N HIS A 130 -0.01 -8.47 0.49
CA HIS A 130 -0.47 -8.29 1.88
C HIS A 130 0.64 -7.98 2.90
N GLN A 131 1.83 -7.53 2.48
CA GLN A 131 3.00 -7.41 3.36
C GLN A 131 2.69 -6.62 4.63
N ILE A 132 2.19 -5.40 4.53
CA ILE A 132 1.89 -4.53 5.70
C ILE A 132 0.94 -5.25 6.65
N ARG A 133 -0.14 -5.79 6.13
CA ARG A 133 -1.22 -6.42 6.87
C ARG A 133 -0.77 -7.66 7.64
N ALA A 134 -0.09 -8.57 6.93
CA ALA A 134 0.41 -9.81 7.53
C ALA A 134 1.58 -9.56 8.49
N HIS A 135 2.48 -8.61 8.17
CA HIS A 135 3.64 -8.31 9.00
C HIS A 135 3.22 -7.64 10.32
N LEU A 136 2.33 -6.64 10.27
CA LEU A 136 1.82 -6.01 11.50
C LEU A 136 1.02 -6.99 12.36
N ALA A 137 0.25 -7.90 11.75
CA ALA A 137 -0.44 -8.97 12.48
C ALA A 137 0.56 -9.93 13.17
N TYR A 138 1.64 -10.31 12.49
CA TYR A 138 2.72 -11.11 13.05
C TYR A 138 3.39 -10.43 14.25
N LEU A 139 3.56 -9.11 14.20
CA LEU A 139 4.08 -8.30 15.30
C LEU A 139 3.05 -8.12 16.45
N GLY A 140 1.87 -8.76 16.38
CA GLY A 140 0.81 -8.64 17.37
C GLY A 140 0.09 -7.29 17.36
N LYS A 141 0.24 -6.51 16.29
CA LYS A 141 -0.36 -5.18 16.11
C LYS A 141 -1.12 -5.10 14.78
N PRO A 142 -2.18 -5.91 14.59
CA PRO A 142 -2.86 -6.01 13.31
C PRO A 142 -3.52 -4.71 12.90
N VAL A 143 -3.71 -4.55 11.58
CA VAL A 143 -4.44 -3.42 10.99
C VAL A 143 -5.90 -3.46 11.42
N LEU A 144 -6.43 -2.34 11.88
CA LEU A 144 -7.85 -2.19 12.22
C LEU A 144 -8.72 -2.39 10.96
N GLY A 145 -9.83 -3.12 11.11
CA GLY A 145 -10.76 -3.43 10.02
C GLY A 145 -10.28 -4.53 9.07
N ASP A 146 -9.07 -5.06 9.25
CA ASP A 146 -8.61 -6.19 8.43
C ASP A 146 -9.38 -7.47 8.79
N ILE A 147 -10.14 -7.99 7.82
CA ILE A 147 -10.95 -9.21 8.01
C ILE A 147 -10.12 -10.50 7.93
N LYS A 148 -8.90 -10.45 7.36
CA LYS A 148 -8.07 -11.61 7.11
C LYS A 148 -6.99 -11.82 8.17
N TYR A 149 -6.34 -10.73 8.60
CA TYR A 149 -5.24 -10.74 9.56
C TYR A 149 -5.55 -9.95 10.82
N GLY A 150 -6.71 -9.29 10.88
CA GLY A 150 -7.08 -8.34 11.93
C GLY A 150 -7.63 -8.96 13.19
N ASN A 151 -7.99 -8.08 14.12
CA ASN A 151 -8.66 -8.43 15.37
C ASN A 151 -10.18 -8.28 15.22
N ARG A 152 -10.89 -9.40 15.04
CA ARG A 152 -12.34 -9.41 14.80
C ARG A 152 -13.11 -8.68 15.89
N LYS A 153 -12.80 -8.92 17.17
CA LYS A 153 -13.46 -8.27 18.31
C LYS A 153 -13.36 -6.73 18.23
N MET A 154 -12.17 -6.23 17.91
CA MET A 154 -11.95 -4.77 17.81
C MET A 154 -12.62 -4.21 16.56
N ASN A 155 -12.61 -4.92 15.45
CA ASN A 155 -13.31 -4.51 14.23
C ASN A 155 -14.82 -4.37 14.46
N GLU A 156 -15.45 -5.34 15.14
CA GLU A 156 -16.87 -5.30 15.52
C GLU A 156 -17.15 -4.14 16.49
N ARG A 157 -16.30 -3.96 17.50
CA ARG A 157 -16.44 -2.88 18.50
C ARG A 157 -16.39 -1.47 17.89
N THR A 158 -15.54 -1.28 16.88
CA THR A 158 -15.37 0.02 16.20
C THR A 158 -16.27 0.18 14.98
N GLY A 159 -16.98 -0.87 14.56
CA GLY A 159 -17.78 -0.87 13.33
C GLY A 159 -16.95 -0.80 12.05
N THR A 160 -15.61 -1.03 12.13
CA THR A 160 -14.68 -0.92 10.99
C THR A 160 -14.73 -2.20 10.16
N LYS A 161 -15.16 -2.08 8.90
CA LYS A 161 -15.43 -3.23 8.01
C LYS A 161 -14.33 -3.48 6.97
N THR A 162 -13.44 -2.53 6.76
CA THR A 162 -12.34 -2.61 5.79
C THR A 162 -11.04 -2.19 6.45
N GLN A 163 -9.91 -2.73 5.99
CA GLN A 163 -8.62 -2.39 6.57
C GLN A 163 -8.33 -0.89 6.53
N ALA A 164 -8.04 -0.30 7.68
CA ALA A 164 -7.60 1.09 7.81
C ALA A 164 -6.14 1.20 7.31
N LEU A 165 -5.99 1.21 5.98
CA LEU A 165 -4.71 1.26 5.28
C LEU A 165 -4.84 2.11 4.02
N CYS A 166 -4.00 3.14 3.89
CA CYS A 166 -4.05 4.10 2.80
C CYS A 166 -2.65 4.40 2.25
N ALA A 167 -2.45 4.28 0.93
CA ALA A 167 -1.24 4.70 0.24
C ALA A 167 -1.22 6.23 0.11
N VAL A 168 -0.42 6.91 0.93
CA VAL A 168 -0.49 8.37 1.07
C VAL A 168 0.62 9.12 0.35
N ARG A 169 1.72 8.44 -0.01
CA ARG A 169 2.85 9.10 -0.65
C ARG A 169 3.59 8.17 -1.60
N ILE A 170 3.97 8.73 -2.73
CA ILE A 170 4.85 8.14 -3.72
C ILE A 170 6.02 9.09 -3.93
N SER A 171 7.25 8.60 -3.85
CA SER A 171 8.47 9.35 -4.09
C SER A 171 9.29 8.65 -5.17
N PHE A 172 9.66 9.39 -6.20
CA PHE A 172 10.57 8.93 -7.23
C PHE A 172 12.00 9.27 -6.80
N LEU A 173 12.88 8.28 -6.83
CA LEU A 173 14.30 8.47 -6.58
C LEU A 173 14.96 9.02 -7.86
N ASP A 174 16.26 8.82 -7.98
CA ASP A 174 17.03 9.26 -9.13
C ASP A 174 16.73 8.35 -10.35
N VAL A 175 15.75 8.76 -11.16
CA VAL A 175 15.34 8.04 -12.37
C VAL A 175 16.37 8.32 -13.48
N PRO A 176 16.93 7.28 -14.16
CA PRO A 176 17.92 7.46 -15.21
C PRO A 176 17.45 8.35 -16.36
N GLU A 177 18.36 9.10 -16.97
CA GLU A 177 18.06 10.05 -18.06
C GLU A 177 17.50 9.38 -19.31
N GLU A 178 17.89 8.13 -19.59
CA GLU A 178 17.38 7.32 -20.70
C GLU A 178 15.92 6.86 -20.52
N ASN A 179 15.39 6.95 -19.31
CA ASN A 179 14.01 6.61 -19.02
C ASN A 179 13.08 7.78 -19.44
N THR A 180 12.05 7.52 -20.24
CA THR A 180 11.13 8.57 -20.72
C THR A 180 10.41 9.29 -19.59
N LEU A 181 10.42 8.72 -18.37
CA LEU A 181 9.85 9.29 -17.16
C LEU A 181 10.89 9.98 -16.26
N HIS A 182 12.11 10.24 -16.76
CA HIS A 182 13.16 10.93 -16.01
C HIS A 182 12.68 12.23 -15.37
N TYR A 183 11.75 12.96 -16.01
CA TYR A 183 11.14 14.17 -15.47
C TYR A 183 10.44 13.98 -14.11
N LEU A 184 10.19 12.73 -13.67
CA LEU A 184 9.67 12.39 -12.34
C LEU A 184 10.78 12.28 -11.29
N SER A 185 12.06 12.27 -11.68
CA SER A 185 13.20 12.16 -10.76
C SER A 185 13.09 13.20 -9.63
N GLY A 186 13.26 12.77 -8.38
CA GLY A 186 13.14 13.59 -7.18
C GLY A 186 11.71 14.05 -6.84
N LYS A 187 10.70 13.76 -7.66
CA LYS A 187 9.33 14.22 -7.39
C LYS A 187 8.66 13.37 -6.31
N VAL A 188 7.82 14.07 -5.55
CA VAL A 188 7.01 13.49 -4.47
C VAL A 188 5.55 13.84 -4.70
N ILE A 189 4.71 12.82 -4.76
CA ILE A 189 3.25 12.95 -4.88
C ILE A 189 2.65 12.53 -3.54
N LYS A 190 1.81 13.39 -2.96
CA LYS A 190 1.12 13.14 -1.69
C LYS A 190 -0.38 13.21 -1.88
N LEU A 191 -1.09 12.31 -1.22
CA LEU A 191 -2.54 12.38 -1.11
C LEU A 191 -2.91 13.52 -0.16
N LYS A 192 -3.78 14.43 -0.61
CA LYS A 192 -4.33 15.47 0.24
C LYS A 192 -5.43 14.87 1.13
N ASP A 193 -5.43 15.24 2.40
CA ASP A 193 -6.48 14.93 3.39
C ASP A 193 -6.97 13.46 3.35
N PRO A 194 -6.09 12.47 3.56
CA PRO A 194 -6.48 11.08 3.52
C PRO A 194 -7.52 10.77 4.62
N GLN A 195 -8.63 10.12 4.25
CA GLN A 195 -9.77 9.84 5.15
C GLN A 195 -9.36 9.08 6.42
N ILE A 196 -8.27 8.32 6.36
CA ILE A 196 -7.75 7.58 7.52
C ILE A 196 -7.39 8.49 8.71
N LEU A 197 -7.05 9.77 8.47
CA LEU A 197 -6.80 10.73 9.54
C LEU A 197 -8.09 11.07 10.29
N GLN A 198 -9.18 11.32 9.55
CA GLN A 198 -10.52 11.57 10.14
C GLN A 198 -11.02 10.32 10.88
N GLN A 199 -10.78 9.13 10.31
CA GLN A 199 -11.12 7.87 10.95
C GLN A 199 -10.38 7.71 12.29
N PHE A 200 -9.11 8.07 12.35
CA PHE A 200 -8.33 8.03 13.59
C PHE A 200 -8.83 9.06 14.61
N ASP A 201 -9.13 10.29 14.18
CA ASP A 201 -9.66 11.34 15.06
C ASP A 201 -11.01 10.95 15.70
N ALA A 202 -11.85 10.20 14.97
CA ALA A 202 -13.10 9.68 15.49
C ALA A 202 -12.90 8.64 16.61
N LEU A 203 -11.84 7.82 16.52
CA LEU A 203 -11.46 6.85 17.55
C LEU A 203 -10.91 7.53 18.82
N ASP A 204 -10.25 8.68 18.67
CA ASP A 204 -9.70 9.46 19.78
C ASP A 204 -10.83 10.13 20.59
N LYS A 205 -11.79 10.76 19.92
CA LYS A 205 -12.94 11.44 20.54
C LYS A 205 -13.90 10.49 21.26
N SER A 206 -13.97 9.23 20.89
CA SER A 206 -14.89 8.26 21.53
C SER A 206 -14.52 7.90 22.98
N LYS A 207 -13.48 8.51 23.54
CA LYS A 207 -13.06 8.36 24.95
C LYS A 207 -13.54 9.49 25.87
N GLU A 208 -13.95 10.62 25.31
CA GLU A 208 -14.38 11.79 26.10
C GLU A 208 -15.90 11.78 26.37
N ALA A 209 -16.61 10.81 25.85
CA ALA A 209 -18.03 10.57 26.05
C ALA A 209 -18.27 9.30 26.90
#